data_c445ce1d8f5a813945dc83a0e579c98c
#
_entry.id   c445ce1d8f5a813945dc83a0e579c98c
#
_cell.length_a   1.000
_cell.length_b   1.000
_cell.length_c   1.000
_cell.angle_alpha   90.00
_cell.angle_beta   90.00
_cell.angle_gamma   90.00
#
_symmetry.space_group_name_H-M   'P 1'
#
loop_
_entity.id
_entity.type
_entity.pdbx_description
1 polymer ?
#
loop_
_entity_poly.entity_id
_entity_poly.type
_entity_poly.pdbx_seq_one_letter_code
_entity_poly.pdbx_strand_id
1 'polypeptide(L)'
;MDTSASKSTQRNWLLCLLAPLALLLSGCNINVTDLTPSVMRANPSNVYTITAQIAVKNSAIIKETLRPEVIIDGKAHPMSQAPGSGKLYEYDFPMPVGRSDATYYIIVQYEKKTENGRALKEVVTELNNFSIENRYSVELEVDRAPVGTRVAVLGRGFTREDKIMIGDRPAATRFDSSTSLSFYVPSLSEGRGYPVKVLGIAGEIYAGS
;
A
#
# COMPACT_ATOMS: atom_id res chain seq x y z
N MET A 1 76.49 -16.74 -19.91
CA MET A 1 75.38 -16.51 -20.82
C MET A 1 74.16 -16.27 -19.99
N ASP A 2 73.74 -15.04 -20.02
CA ASP A 2 72.75 -14.48 -19.14
C ASP A 2 71.34 -14.97 -19.44
N THR A 3 70.55 -15.17 -18.40
CA THR A 3 69.12 -15.16 -18.44
C THR A 3 68.52 -14.42 -17.21
N SER A 4 68.50 -13.15 -17.32
CA SER A 4 67.73 -12.34 -16.40
C SER A 4 66.74 -11.46 -17.21
N ALA A 5 65.47 -11.80 -17.23
CA ALA A 5 64.41 -10.89 -17.51
C ALA A 5 63.02 -11.51 -17.20
N SER A 6 62.19 -10.74 -16.54
CA SER A 6 60.74 -10.88 -16.38
C SER A 6 60.26 -11.22 -14.97
N LYS A 7 60.34 -10.23 -14.08
CA LYS A 7 59.57 -10.23 -12.80
C LYS A 7 58.81 -8.92 -12.53
N SER A 8 58.68 -8.02 -13.47
CA SER A 8 58.07 -6.70 -13.20
C SER A 8 56.65 -6.49 -13.76
N THR A 9 56.13 -7.40 -14.59
CA THR A 9 54.86 -7.18 -15.28
C THR A 9 53.62 -7.68 -14.51
N GLN A 10 53.81 -8.60 -13.56
CA GLN A 10 52.66 -9.14 -12.79
C GLN A 10 52.17 -8.25 -11.64
N ARG A 11 52.99 -7.30 -11.15
CA ARG A 11 52.64 -6.48 -9.99
C ARG A 11 51.72 -5.32 -10.37
N ASN A 12 51.74 -4.88 -11.60
CA ASN A 12 50.89 -3.75 -12.05
C ASN A 12 49.48 -4.16 -12.48
N TRP A 13 49.25 -5.44 -12.79
CA TRP A 13 47.90 -5.90 -13.17
C TRP A 13 46.95 -6.09 -11.99
N LEU A 14 47.50 -6.45 -10.83
CA LEU A 14 46.72 -6.56 -9.59
C LEU A 14 46.22 -5.18 -9.06
N LEU A 15 46.94 -4.10 -9.34
CA LEU A 15 46.55 -2.75 -8.95
C LEU A 15 45.43 -2.18 -9.83
N CYS A 16 45.31 -2.60 -11.08
CA CYS A 16 44.22 -2.16 -11.97
C CYS A 16 42.89 -2.85 -11.70
N LEU A 17 42.88 -4.03 -11.04
CA LEU A 17 41.62 -4.73 -10.69
C LEU A 17 41.01 -4.25 -9.38
N LEU A 18 41.72 -3.52 -8.52
CA LEU A 18 41.22 -2.97 -7.26
C LEU A 18 40.59 -1.57 -7.39
N ALA A 19 40.86 -0.87 -8.50
CA ALA A 19 40.35 0.48 -8.72
C ALA A 19 38.83 0.56 -8.99
N PRO A 20 38.16 -0.38 -9.69
CA PRO A 20 36.71 -0.26 -9.93
C PRO A 20 35.85 -0.66 -8.73
N LEU A 21 36.39 -1.35 -7.72
CA LEU A 21 35.61 -1.80 -6.56
C LEU A 21 35.35 -0.65 -5.53
N ALA A 22 36.15 0.41 -5.56
CA ALA A 22 35.99 1.56 -4.66
C ALA A 22 34.84 2.51 -5.04
N LEU A 23 34.27 2.39 -6.25
CA LEU A 23 33.20 3.26 -6.73
C LEU A 23 31.77 2.83 -6.33
N LEU A 24 31.62 1.68 -5.68
CA LEU A 24 30.31 1.15 -5.27
C LEU A 24 29.88 1.54 -3.84
N LEU A 25 30.67 2.34 -3.14
CA LEU A 25 30.36 2.81 -1.76
C LEU A 25 29.72 4.20 -1.70
N SER A 26 28.94 4.58 -2.71
CA SER A 26 28.06 5.75 -2.55
C SER A 26 26.87 5.34 -1.68
N GLY A 27 27.11 5.22 -0.37
CA GLY A 27 26.04 4.97 0.60
C GLY A 27 24.93 6.02 0.43
N CYS A 28 23.70 5.60 0.23
CA CYS A 28 22.53 6.48 0.15
C CYS A 28 22.51 7.39 1.37
N ASN A 29 22.63 8.69 1.15
CA ASN A 29 22.61 9.71 2.20
C ASN A 29 21.22 9.88 2.82
N ILE A 30 20.19 9.49 2.07
CA ILE A 30 18.79 9.43 2.46
C ILE A 30 18.27 8.04 2.14
N ASN A 31 17.52 7.46 3.08
CA ASN A 31 16.77 6.25 2.84
C ASN A 31 15.27 6.60 2.81
N VAL A 32 14.61 6.27 1.71
CA VAL A 32 13.17 6.41 1.54
C VAL A 32 12.57 5.00 1.56
N THR A 33 11.71 4.75 2.52
CA THR A 33 11.01 3.46 2.67
C THR A 33 9.53 3.70 2.46
N ASP A 34 8.93 3.01 1.50
CA ASP A 34 7.49 2.99 1.34
C ASP A 34 6.87 2.14 2.45
N LEU A 35 5.89 2.72 3.14
CA LEU A 35 5.13 2.06 4.20
C LEU A 35 3.67 1.83 3.80
N THR A 36 3.31 2.16 2.58
CA THR A 36 1.97 1.98 2.05
C THR A 36 1.64 0.49 1.93
N PRO A 37 0.53 0.02 2.49
CA PRO A 37 0.10 -1.37 2.29
C PRO A 37 -0.17 -1.65 0.82
N SER A 38 0.32 -2.79 0.32
CA SER A 38 0.07 -3.22 -1.07
C SER A 38 -1.39 -3.58 -1.36
N VAL A 39 -2.17 -3.87 -0.31
CA VAL A 39 -3.62 -4.10 -0.37
C VAL A 39 -4.29 -3.26 0.70
N MET A 40 -5.26 -2.44 0.29
CA MET A 40 -6.09 -1.63 1.18
C MET A 40 -7.54 -2.04 1.08
N ARG A 41 -8.30 -1.86 2.16
CA ARG A 41 -9.75 -2.11 2.13
C ARG A 41 -10.48 -0.91 1.52
N ALA A 42 -11.54 -1.21 0.76
CA ALA A 42 -12.44 -0.17 0.29
C ALA A 42 -13.01 0.62 1.47
N ASN A 43 -13.03 1.94 1.34
CA ASN A 43 -13.62 2.84 2.33
C ASN A 43 -14.60 3.82 1.67
N PRO A 44 -15.61 4.33 2.42
CA PRO A 44 -16.63 5.22 1.86
C PRO A 44 -16.10 6.56 1.34
N SER A 45 -14.98 7.05 1.87
CA SER A 45 -14.37 8.32 1.42
C SER A 45 -13.65 8.18 0.09
N ASN A 46 -13.32 6.95 -0.30
CA ASN A 46 -12.52 6.61 -1.47
C ASN A 46 -11.14 7.34 -1.51
N VAL A 47 -10.62 7.69 -0.32
CA VAL A 47 -9.32 8.34 -0.15
C VAL A 47 -8.35 7.37 0.52
N TYR A 48 -7.16 7.22 -0.05
CA TYR A 48 -6.15 6.24 0.38
C TYR A 48 -4.82 6.94 0.64
N THR A 49 -4.27 6.76 1.83
CA THR A 49 -3.04 7.44 2.24
C THR A 49 -1.82 6.65 1.79
N ILE A 50 -0.97 7.30 1.00
CA ILE A 50 0.37 6.82 0.66
C ILE A 50 1.34 7.37 1.69
N THR A 51 2.09 6.48 2.35
CA THR A 51 2.97 6.82 3.46
C THR A 51 4.40 6.44 3.17
N ALA A 52 5.32 7.39 3.35
CA ALA A 52 6.76 7.17 3.23
C ALA A 52 7.50 7.51 4.51
N GLN A 53 8.48 6.70 4.87
CA GLN A 53 9.47 7.05 5.88
C GLN A 53 10.74 7.57 5.23
N ILE A 54 11.17 8.78 5.58
CA ILE A 54 12.39 9.41 5.09
C ILE A 54 13.40 9.48 6.23
N ALA A 55 14.48 8.70 6.14
CA ALA A 55 15.55 8.65 7.11
C ALA A 55 16.80 9.33 6.54
N VAL A 56 17.17 10.48 7.13
CA VAL A 56 18.38 11.23 6.78
C VAL A 56 19.56 10.68 7.60
N LYS A 57 20.55 10.11 6.94
CA LYS A 57 21.73 9.50 7.57
C LYS A 57 22.98 10.40 7.55
N ASN A 58 23.00 11.43 6.72
CA ASN A 58 24.15 12.31 6.54
C ASN A 58 23.85 13.73 7.08
N SER A 59 24.69 14.22 8.00
CA SER A 59 24.56 15.54 8.60
C SER A 59 24.79 16.73 7.64
N ALA A 60 25.41 16.47 6.47
CA ALA A 60 25.56 17.49 5.44
C ALA A 60 24.24 17.80 4.70
N ILE A 61 23.20 16.99 4.88
CA ILE A 61 21.87 17.22 4.29
C ILE A 61 21.12 18.27 5.10
N ILE A 62 20.55 19.24 4.41
CA ILE A 62 19.75 20.32 5.00
C ILE A 62 18.30 19.84 5.06
N LYS A 63 17.86 19.39 6.24
CA LYS A 63 16.55 18.73 6.42
C LYS A 63 15.37 19.61 6.04
N GLU A 64 15.49 20.91 6.22
CA GLU A 64 14.46 21.90 5.91
C GLU A 64 14.21 22.05 4.40
N THR A 65 15.13 21.52 3.58
CA THR A 65 15.02 21.53 2.12
C THR A 65 14.41 20.26 1.54
N LEU A 66 14.03 19.29 2.39
CA LEU A 66 13.37 18.08 1.93
C LEU A 66 12.04 18.43 1.24
N ARG A 67 11.87 17.95 0.01
CA ARG A 67 10.66 18.09 -0.78
C ARG A 67 10.26 16.70 -1.29
N PRO A 68 9.55 15.92 -0.47
CA PRO A 68 9.01 14.64 -0.90
C PRO A 68 7.76 14.86 -1.74
N GLU A 69 7.71 14.16 -2.87
CA GLU A 69 6.57 14.12 -3.79
C GLU A 69 6.28 12.68 -4.16
N VAL A 70 5.01 12.33 -4.26
CA VAL A 70 4.58 11.08 -4.87
C VAL A 70 4.15 11.34 -6.30
N ILE A 71 4.60 10.51 -7.22
CA ILE A 71 4.26 10.59 -8.63
C ILE A 71 3.24 9.51 -8.94
N ILE A 72 2.01 9.90 -9.28
CA ILE A 72 0.91 9.01 -9.64
C ILE A 72 0.41 9.42 -11.03
N ASP A 73 0.29 8.46 -11.94
CA ASP A 73 -0.16 8.73 -13.33
C ASP A 73 0.64 9.85 -14.02
N GLY A 74 1.94 9.94 -13.71
CA GLY A 74 2.85 10.99 -14.25
C GLY A 74 2.67 12.38 -13.66
N LYS A 75 1.83 12.55 -12.62
CA LYS A 75 1.62 13.81 -11.92
C LYS A 75 2.30 13.80 -10.56
N ALA A 76 3.02 14.88 -10.25
CA ALA A 76 3.66 15.08 -8.96
C ALA A 76 2.65 15.65 -7.95
N HIS A 77 2.64 15.06 -6.75
CA HIS A 77 1.82 15.49 -5.62
C HIS A 77 2.71 15.66 -4.40
N PRO A 78 2.75 16.84 -3.76
CA PRO A 78 3.57 17.05 -2.57
C PRO A 78 3.04 16.22 -1.40
N MET A 79 3.96 15.58 -0.68
CA MET A 79 3.65 14.85 0.56
C MET A 79 3.82 15.78 1.77
N SER A 80 2.89 15.70 2.70
CA SER A 80 2.91 16.44 3.96
C SER A 80 3.53 15.60 5.08
N GLN A 81 4.22 16.24 6.00
CA GLN A 81 4.75 15.55 7.17
C GLN A 81 3.60 15.11 8.10
N ALA A 82 3.60 13.84 8.49
CA ALA A 82 2.59 13.29 9.37
C ALA A 82 2.67 13.96 10.76
N PRO A 83 1.52 14.31 11.39
CA PRO A 83 1.48 14.91 12.71
C PRO A 83 2.23 14.06 13.75
N GLY A 84 3.09 14.70 14.55
CA GLY A 84 3.85 14.02 15.61
C GLY A 84 5.04 13.16 15.14
N SER A 85 5.29 13.06 13.84
CA SER A 85 6.42 12.32 13.29
C SER A 85 7.33 13.21 12.45
N GLY A 86 8.61 13.30 12.83
CA GLY A 86 9.63 14.03 12.07
C GLY A 86 10.16 13.27 10.85
N LYS A 87 9.67 12.06 10.57
CA LYS A 87 10.22 11.16 9.54
C LYS A 87 9.18 10.58 8.61
N LEU A 88 7.91 10.65 8.94
CA LEU A 88 6.80 10.15 8.12
C LEU A 88 6.22 11.26 7.26
N TYR A 89 5.97 10.96 6.01
CA TYR A 89 5.34 11.84 5.04
C TYR A 89 4.17 11.10 4.39
N GLU A 90 3.08 11.81 4.18
CA GLU A 90 1.81 11.25 3.73
C GLU A 90 1.21 12.08 2.61
N TYR A 91 0.52 11.39 1.72
CA TYR A 91 -0.32 11.98 0.70
C TYR A 91 -1.64 11.21 0.63
N ASP A 92 -2.75 11.91 0.77
CA ASP A 92 -4.10 11.38 0.65
C ASP A 92 -4.52 11.35 -0.81
N PHE A 93 -4.49 10.17 -1.42
CA PHE A 93 -4.86 9.96 -2.82
C PHE A 93 -6.36 9.70 -2.95
N PRO A 94 -7.14 10.62 -3.57
CA PRO A 94 -8.52 10.35 -3.93
C PRO A 94 -8.56 9.39 -5.12
N MET A 95 -8.99 8.16 -4.89
CA MET A 95 -9.08 7.13 -5.93
C MET A 95 -10.19 7.49 -6.92
N PRO A 96 -9.90 7.54 -8.23
CA PRO A 96 -10.93 7.79 -9.24
C PRO A 96 -12.01 6.71 -9.25
N VAL A 97 -13.25 7.11 -9.51
CA VAL A 97 -14.39 6.19 -9.60
C VAL A 97 -14.13 5.11 -10.66
N GLY A 98 -14.36 3.85 -10.29
CA GLY A 98 -14.17 2.69 -11.16
C GLY A 98 -12.72 2.17 -11.21
N ARG A 99 -11.79 2.81 -10.51
CA ARG A 99 -10.41 2.35 -10.36
C ARG A 99 -10.23 1.64 -9.02
N SER A 100 -9.47 0.56 -9.02
CA SER A 100 -9.20 -0.26 -7.83
C SER A 100 -7.72 -0.46 -7.53
N ASP A 101 -6.83 0.22 -8.24
CA ASP A 101 -5.38 0.14 -8.05
C ASP A 101 -4.71 1.48 -8.37
N ALA A 102 -3.54 1.70 -7.85
CA ALA A 102 -2.69 2.81 -8.23
C ALA A 102 -1.22 2.39 -8.25
N THR A 103 -0.51 2.86 -9.27
CA THR A 103 0.93 2.67 -9.40
C THR A 103 1.61 4.01 -9.21
N TYR A 104 2.67 4.05 -8.41
CA TYR A 104 3.34 5.29 -8.03
C TYR A 104 4.81 5.05 -7.68
N TYR A 105 5.55 6.13 -7.59
CA TYR A 105 6.89 6.17 -7.01
C TYR A 105 7.08 7.48 -6.26
N ILE A 106 8.07 7.54 -5.39
CA ILE A 106 8.33 8.70 -4.55
C ILE A 106 9.65 9.32 -4.95
N ILE A 107 9.65 10.63 -5.11
CA ILE A 107 10.83 11.46 -5.35
C ILE A 107 11.07 12.32 -4.11
N VAL A 108 12.32 12.39 -3.64
CA VAL A 108 12.72 13.29 -2.57
C VAL A 108 13.84 14.18 -3.07
N GLN A 109 13.56 15.44 -3.29
CA GLN A 109 14.55 16.46 -3.59
C GLN A 109 15.06 17.11 -2.31
N TYR A 110 16.35 17.43 -2.26
CA TYR A 110 16.99 18.02 -1.07
C TYR A 110 18.30 18.71 -1.42
N GLU A 111 18.73 19.64 -0.57
CA GLU A 111 20.06 20.25 -0.67
C GLU A 111 21.07 19.57 0.26
N LYS A 112 22.27 19.40 -0.24
CA LYS A 112 23.42 18.90 0.51
C LYS A 112 24.53 19.97 0.54
N LYS A 113 25.09 20.21 1.72
CA LYS A 113 26.30 21.05 1.89
C LYS A 113 27.49 20.36 1.20
N THR A 114 28.24 21.13 0.44
CA THR A 114 29.46 20.73 -0.26
C THR A 114 30.57 21.72 0.07
N GLU A 115 31.80 21.42 -0.26
CA GLU A 115 32.95 22.31 -0.08
C GLU A 115 32.74 23.67 -0.78
N ASN A 116 32.05 23.68 -1.93
CA ASN A 116 31.83 24.87 -2.75
C ASN A 116 30.41 25.47 -2.59
N GLY A 117 29.67 25.13 -1.50
CA GLY A 117 28.33 25.67 -1.24
C GLY A 117 27.27 24.60 -1.04
N ARG A 118 26.19 24.65 -1.81
CA ARG A 118 25.07 23.71 -1.73
C ARG A 118 24.82 23.04 -3.09
N ALA A 119 24.50 21.77 -3.08
CA ALA A 119 24.12 21.03 -4.27
C ALA A 119 22.72 20.43 -4.11
N LEU A 120 21.85 20.64 -5.09
CA LEU A 120 20.56 19.97 -5.19
C LEU A 120 20.80 18.50 -5.54
N LYS A 121 20.10 17.61 -4.83
CA LYS A 121 20.15 16.17 -5.00
C LYS A 121 18.75 15.59 -5.00
N GLU A 122 18.61 14.41 -5.56
CA GLU A 122 17.35 13.69 -5.66
C GLU A 122 17.55 12.21 -5.36
N VAL A 123 16.55 11.62 -4.72
CA VAL A 123 16.40 10.17 -4.53
C VAL A 123 15.04 9.76 -5.06
N VAL A 124 15.00 8.70 -5.84
CA VAL A 124 13.77 8.13 -6.42
C VAL A 124 13.61 6.70 -5.92
N THR A 125 12.41 6.33 -5.49
CA THR A 125 12.11 4.94 -5.11
C THR A 125 11.86 4.08 -6.36
N GLU A 126 11.80 2.78 -6.15
CA GLU A 126 11.25 1.88 -7.14
C GLU A 126 9.76 2.17 -7.38
N LEU A 127 9.23 1.61 -8.46
CA LEU A 127 7.81 1.68 -8.78
C LEU A 127 7.04 0.78 -7.82
N ASN A 128 6.10 1.35 -7.09
CA ASN A 128 5.24 0.65 -6.15
C ASN A 128 3.79 0.65 -6.66
N ASN A 129 2.99 -0.24 -6.15
CA ASN A 129 1.57 -0.28 -6.41
C ASN A 129 0.78 -0.68 -5.18
N PHE A 130 -0.45 -0.20 -5.08
CA PHE A 130 -1.42 -0.75 -4.16
C PHE A 130 -2.73 -1.05 -4.89
N SER A 131 -3.48 -2.00 -4.35
CA SER A 131 -4.81 -2.37 -4.83
C SER A 131 -5.84 -2.22 -3.72
N ILE A 132 -7.08 -1.93 -4.12
CA ILE A 132 -8.21 -1.85 -3.21
C ILE A 132 -8.95 -3.18 -3.26
N GLU A 133 -9.02 -3.85 -2.13
CA GLU A 133 -9.86 -5.02 -1.98
C GLU A 133 -11.31 -4.55 -1.86
N ASN A 134 -12.03 -4.58 -2.98
CA ASN A 134 -13.46 -4.28 -3.01
C ASN A 134 -14.22 -5.38 -2.27
N ARG A 135 -15.00 -4.94 -1.28
CA ARG A 135 -16.04 -5.80 -0.71
C ARG A 135 -17.16 -5.90 -1.72
N TYR A 136 -17.46 -7.09 -2.14
CA TYR A 136 -18.69 -7.36 -2.87
C TYR A 136 -19.26 -8.70 -2.42
N SER A 137 -20.55 -8.77 -2.29
CA SER A 137 -21.23 -10.04 -2.19
C SER A 137 -21.51 -10.54 -3.60
N VAL A 138 -21.31 -11.80 -3.80
CA VAL A 138 -21.47 -12.42 -5.12
C VAL A 138 -22.85 -13.04 -5.21
N GLU A 139 -23.27 -13.79 -4.19
CA GLU A 139 -24.47 -14.61 -4.24
C GLU A 139 -24.90 -15.07 -2.86
N LEU A 140 -26.20 -15.20 -2.66
CA LEU A 140 -26.76 -16.05 -1.60
C LEU A 140 -26.67 -17.50 -2.04
N GLU A 141 -26.26 -18.39 -1.13
CA GLU A 141 -26.24 -19.83 -1.38
C GLU A 141 -27.61 -20.35 -1.80
N VAL A 142 -28.67 -19.81 -1.22
CA VAL A 142 -30.06 -20.09 -1.57
C VAL A 142 -30.92 -18.82 -1.42
N ASP A 143 -31.94 -18.68 -2.27
CA ASP A 143 -32.91 -17.59 -2.26
C ASP A 143 -34.16 -17.89 -1.38
N ARG A 144 -34.31 -19.16 -0.95
CA ARG A 144 -35.42 -19.59 -0.11
C ARG A 144 -34.95 -20.61 0.92
N ALA A 145 -35.30 -20.34 2.17
CA ALA A 145 -35.00 -21.27 3.26
C ALA A 145 -35.98 -21.14 4.41
N PRO A 146 -36.32 -22.24 5.13
CA PRO A 146 -37.12 -22.21 6.35
C PRO A 146 -36.48 -21.37 7.45
N VAL A 147 -37.29 -20.86 8.39
CA VAL A 147 -36.82 -20.21 9.62
C VAL A 147 -35.86 -21.14 10.36
N GLY A 148 -34.76 -20.58 10.87
CA GLY A 148 -33.72 -21.32 11.58
C GLY A 148 -32.71 -22.04 10.67
N THR A 149 -32.89 -22.04 9.37
CA THR A 149 -31.90 -22.60 8.44
C THR A 149 -30.68 -21.68 8.37
N ARG A 150 -29.49 -22.29 8.32
CA ARG A 150 -28.24 -21.56 8.06
C ARG A 150 -28.09 -21.35 6.56
N VAL A 151 -27.87 -20.09 6.16
CA VAL A 151 -27.65 -19.68 4.76
C VAL A 151 -26.32 -18.97 4.68
N ALA A 152 -25.52 -19.26 3.63
CA ALA A 152 -24.28 -18.58 3.37
C ALA A 152 -24.46 -17.40 2.41
N VAL A 153 -23.68 -16.34 2.66
CA VAL A 153 -23.46 -15.20 1.77
C VAL A 153 -22.03 -15.32 1.25
N LEU A 154 -21.87 -15.52 -0.05
CA LEU A 154 -20.59 -15.63 -0.72
C LEU A 154 -20.16 -14.26 -1.25
N GLY A 155 -18.90 -13.91 -1.06
CA GLY A 155 -18.38 -12.60 -1.47
C GLY A 155 -16.88 -12.47 -1.29
N ARG A 156 -16.41 -11.24 -1.05
CA ARG A 156 -15.01 -10.94 -0.74
C ARG A 156 -14.88 -9.84 0.29
N GLY A 157 -13.76 -9.83 1.01
CA GLY A 157 -13.41 -8.79 1.97
C GLY A 157 -14.27 -8.79 3.23
N PHE A 158 -14.90 -9.90 3.57
CA PHE A 158 -15.66 -10.02 4.80
C PHE A 158 -14.76 -10.00 6.04
N THR A 159 -15.29 -9.44 7.12
CA THR A 159 -14.60 -9.32 8.41
C THR A 159 -15.49 -9.85 9.54
N ARG A 160 -14.92 -10.02 10.75
CA ARG A 160 -15.65 -10.47 11.94
C ARG A 160 -16.66 -9.44 12.45
N GLU A 161 -16.49 -8.17 12.07
CA GLU A 161 -17.34 -7.05 12.46
C GLU A 161 -18.58 -6.91 11.57
N ASP A 162 -18.61 -7.64 10.44
CA ASP A 162 -19.71 -7.57 9.49
C ASP A 162 -20.95 -8.23 10.04
N LYS A 163 -22.08 -7.60 9.76
CA LYS A 163 -23.41 -8.05 10.17
C LYS A 163 -24.32 -8.20 8.95
N ILE A 164 -25.10 -9.25 8.93
CA ILE A 164 -26.12 -9.46 7.91
C ILE A 164 -27.44 -8.87 8.41
N MET A 165 -28.07 -8.10 7.52
CA MET A 165 -29.41 -7.57 7.70
C MET A 165 -30.37 -8.25 6.74
N ILE A 166 -31.58 -8.58 7.20
CA ILE A 166 -32.67 -9.11 6.37
C ILE A 166 -33.84 -8.14 6.50
N GLY A 167 -34.09 -7.41 5.42
CA GLY A 167 -34.89 -6.18 5.53
C GLY A 167 -34.24 -5.21 6.51
N ASP A 168 -35.01 -4.79 7.54
CA ASP A 168 -34.53 -3.89 8.58
C ASP A 168 -34.11 -4.61 9.88
N ARG A 169 -34.02 -5.94 9.87
CA ARG A 169 -33.70 -6.74 11.04
C ARG A 169 -32.28 -7.35 10.97
N PRO A 170 -31.49 -7.24 12.04
CA PRO A 170 -30.22 -7.95 12.09
C PRO A 170 -30.43 -9.46 12.21
N ALA A 171 -29.68 -10.23 11.40
CA ALA A 171 -29.63 -11.67 11.51
C ALA A 171 -28.42 -12.11 12.37
N ALA A 172 -28.54 -13.26 13.04
CA ALA A 172 -27.41 -13.87 13.75
C ALA A 172 -26.32 -14.24 12.74
N THR A 173 -25.32 -13.36 12.59
CA THR A 173 -24.25 -13.46 11.61
C THR A 173 -23.07 -14.24 12.19
N ARG A 174 -22.51 -15.13 11.39
CA ARG A 174 -21.26 -15.84 11.68
C ARG A 174 -20.24 -15.55 10.58
N PHE A 175 -19.03 -15.19 10.99
CA PHE A 175 -17.89 -15.09 10.10
C PHE A 175 -17.29 -16.47 9.85
N ASP A 176 -17.35 -16.96 8.63
CA ASP A 176 -16.76 -18.25 8.24
C ASP A 176 -15.35 -18.05 7.62
N SER A 177 -15.21 -17.07 6.73
CA SER A 177 -13.93 -16.67 6.10
C SER A 177 -14.04 -15.27 5.49
N SER A 178 -12.95 -14.75 4.93
CA SER A 178 -12.97 -13.49 4.17
C SER A 178 -13.81 -13.55 2.89
N THR A 179 -14.25 -14.74 2.49
CA THR A 179 -15.09 -14.96 1.30
C THR A 179 -16.47 -15.53 1.62
N SER A 180 -16.78 -15.79 2.90
CA SER A 180 -18.05 -16.36 3.32
C SER A 180 -18.49 -15.85 4.70
N LEU A 181 -19.71 -15.35 4.76
CA LEU A 181 -20.49 -15.15 5.98
C LEU A 181 -21.66 -16.11 5.98
N SER A 182 -22.18 -16.46 7.15
CA SER A 182 -23.44 -17.18 7.25
C SER A 182 -24.35 -16.56 8.31
N PHE A 183 -25.64 -16.78 8.14
CA PHE A 183 -26.66 -16.34 9.07
C PHE A 183 -27.75 -17.41 9.24
N TYR A 184 -28.50 -17.30 10.32
CA TYR A 184 -29.71 -18.09 10.49
C TYR A 184 -30.92 -17.27 10.10
N VAL A 185 -31.81 -17.86 9.28
CA VAL A 185 -33.04 -17.21 8.81
C VAL A 185 -33.90 -16.87 10.03
N PRO A 186 -34.18 -15.57 10.31
CA PRO A 186 -35.02 -15.17 11.42
C PRO A 186 -36.49 -15.45 11.14
N SER A 187 -37.31 -15.40 12.18
CA SER A 187 -38.77 -15.47 12.04
C SER A 187 -39.28 -14.18 11.35
N LEU A 188 -39.71 -14.33 10.09
CA LEU A 188 -40.24 -13.29 9.22
C LEU A 188 -41.63 -13.69 8.69
N SER A 189 -42.38 -12.74 8.12
CA SER A 189 -43.66 -13.05 7.49
C SER A 189 -43.44 -13.90 6.24
N GLU A 190 -44.17 -14.98 6.15
CA GLU A 190 -44.08 -15.90 5.01
C GLU A 190 -44.56 -15.26 3.69
N GLY A 191 -44.07 -15.78 2.57
CA GLY A 191 -44.48 -15.38 1.22
C GLY A 191 -43.99 -14.01 0.75
N ARG A 192 -43.03 -13.39 1.44
CA ARG A 192 -42.40 -12.13 1.07
C ARG A 192 -40.90 -12.31 0.83
N GLY A 193 -40.36 -11.62 -0.20
CA GLY A 193 -38.93 -11.44 -0.36
C GLY A 193 -38.41 -10.35 0.60
N TYR A 194 -37.26 -10.59 1.19
CA TYR A 194 -36.59 -9.64 2.07
C TYR A 194 -35.20 -9.37 1.55
N PRO A 195 -34.82 -8.10 1.32
CA PRO A 195 -33.45 -7.80 0.89
C PRO A 195 -32.45 -8.23 1.96
N VAL A 196 -31.43 -8.97 1.54
CA VAL A 196 -30.30 -9.37 2.38
C VAL A 196 -29.14 -8.43 2.10
N LYS A 197 -28.60 -7.83 3.14
CA LYS A 197 -27.52 -6.85 3.07
C LYS A 197 -26.43 -7.19 4.06
N VAL A 198 -25.18 -6.91 3.71
CA VAL A 198 -24.05 -6.98 4.62
C VAL A 198 -23.65 -5.57 5.04
N LEU A 199 -23.70 -5.31 6.32
CA LEU A 199 -23.29 -4.05 6.97
C LEU A 199 -21.92 -4.24 7.62
N GLY A 200 -21.01 -3.30 7.41
CA GLY A 200 -19.72 -3.29 8.08
C GLY A 200 -19.04 -1.94 7.96
N ILE A 201 -17.79 -1.86 8.40
CA ILE A 201 -17.00 -0.62 8.42
C ILE A 201 -16.90 0.01 7.01
N ALA A 202 -16.86 -0.80 5.95
CA ALA A 202 -16.80 -0.34 4.56
C ALA A 202 -18.17 0.01 3.95
N GLY A 203 -19.23 0.09 4.75
CA GLY A 203 -20.58 0.43 4.31
C GLY A 203 -21.51 -0.77 4.15
N GLU A 204 -22.58 -0.56 3.37
CA GLU A 204 -23.64 -1.53 3.11
C GLU A 204 -23.49 -2.12 1.70
N ILE A 205 -23.66 -3.43 1.58
CA ILE A 205 -23.65 -4.15 0.29
C ILE A 205 -24.88 -5.04 0.20
N TYR A 206 -25.58 -4.97 -0.92
CA TYR A 206 -26.73 -5.83 -1.22
C TYR A 206 -26.24 -7.23 -1.65
N ALA A 207 -26.77 -8.27 -1.01
CA ALA A 207 -26.41 -9.66 -1.26
C ALA A 207 -27.48 -10.46 -2.02
N GLY A 208 -28.71 -9.97 -2.10
CA GLY A 208 -29.84 -10.67 -2.73
C GLY A 208 -31.13 -10.48 -1.94
N SER A 209 -32.16 -11.22 -2.32
CA SER A 209 -33.46 -11.22 -1.63
C SER A 209 -34.15 -12.57 -1.72
#